data_d8827d05da982efebd82671bfed959a3
#
_entry.id   d8827d05da982efebd82671bfed959a3
#
_cell.length_a   1.000
_cell.length_b   1.000
_cell.length_c   1.000
_cell.angle_alpha   90.00
_cell.angle_beta   90.00
_cell.angle_gamma   90.00
#
_symmetry.space_group_name_H-M   'P 1'
#
loop_
_entity.id
_entity.type
_entity.pdbx_description
1 polymer ?
#
loop_
_entity_poly.entity_id
_entity_poly.type
_entity_poly.pdbx_seq_one_letter_code
_entity_poly.pdbx_strand_id
1 'polypeptide(L)'
;MAAVNVPNARRDAELLLCHSLGRNRAWLITHFQDALDEGNRKIFEGAVHRRAEREPLQYIIGRQEFWGLDFTVTPEVLIPRPETELIIEAALRIGGEKGTLLTIADLCTGSGCIAISLARERERAQLFATDISAKALVVARENARSHAVSARIRFFEGDLFAPLGELDIRGRIDIIVSNPPYIPSGDLGALQPEVRDYEPGMALIAGPEGTEIQKRIINEAPEFLKKDGALILEMGLGQAAALAAIFKENGKYRAPEILNDLAGIERVVVACTR
;
A
#
# COMPACT_ATOMS: atom_id res chain seq x y z
N MET A 1 5.93 -23.48 13.99
CA MET A 1 4.85 -22.63 13.46
C MET A 1 3.47 -23.09 13.88
N ALA A 2 3.01 -24.29 13.57
CA ALA A 2 1.67 -24.75 13.99
C ALA A 2 1.48 -24.73 15.53
N ALA A 3 2.47 -25.13 16.29
CA ALA A 3 2.43 -25.14 17.76
C ALA A 3 2.28 -23.74 18.40
N VAL A 4 2.57 -22.69 17.66
CA VAL A 4 2.46 -21.29 18.09
C VAL A 4 1.36 -20.52 17.33
N ASN A 5 0.39 -21.26 16.81
CA ASN A 5 -0.81 -20.73 16.13
C ASN A 5 -0.53 -19.76 14.97
N VAL A 6 0.51 -20.02 14.18
CA VAL A 6 0.70 -19.31 12.92
C VAL A 6 -0.39 -19.71 11.94
N PRO A 7 -1.20 -18.78 11.43
CA PRO A 7 -2.19 -19.09 10.39
C PRO A 7 -1.51 -19.66 9.14
N ASN A 8 -2.14 -20.69 8.52
CA ASN A 8 -1.62 -21.29 7.27
C ASN A 8 -0.16 -21.82 7.34
N ALA A 9 0.29 -22.31 8.53
CA ALA A 9 1.65 -22.71 8.81
C ALA A 9 2.28 -23.64 7.74
N ARG A 10 1.49 -24.52 7.12
CA ARG A 10 1.96 -25.40 6.05
C ARG A 10 2.30 -24.63 4.77
N ARG A 11 1.41 -23.70 4.37
CA ARG A 11 1.63 -22.84 3.20
C ARG A 11 2.85 -21.94 3.41
N ASP A 12 2.96 -21.35 4.60
CA ASP A 12 4.10 -20.52 4.96
C ASP A 12 5.41 -21.32 4.90
N ALA A 13 5.43 -22.56 5.42
CA ALA A 13 6.60 -23.45 5.35
C ALA A 13 6.99 -23.76 3.89
N GLU A 14 6.02 -24.05 3.01
CA GLU A 14 6.29 -24.28 1.59
C GLU A 14 6.91 -23.05 0.92
N LEU A 15 6.42 -21.84 1.22
CA LEU A 15 6.93 -20.59 0.66
C LEU A 15 8.33 -20.26 1.20
N LEU A 16 8.58 -20.48 2.50
CA LEU A 16 9.90 -20.31 3.11
C LEU A 16 10.92 -21.29 2.53
N LEU A 17 10.51 -22.53 2.26
CA LEU A 17 11.38 -23.52 1.62
C LEU A 17 11.70 -23.12 0.17
N CYS A 18 10.70 -22.66 -0.58
CA CYS A 18 10.91 -22.11 -1.93
C CYS A 18 11.91 -20.94 -1.91
N HIS A 19 11.76 -20.02 -0.93
CA HIS A 19 12.67 -18.91 -0.74
C HIS A 19 14.10 -19.38 -0.46
N SER A 20 14.29 -20.33 0.47
CA SER A 20 15.60 -20.86 0.85
C SER A 20 16.31 -21.56 -0.31
N LEU A 21 15.54 -22.19 -1.19
CA LEU A 21 16.05 -22.90 -2.36
C LEU A 21 16.24 -22.00 -3.59
N GLY A 22 15.72 -20.76 -3.58
CA GLY A 22 15.66 -19.92 -4.77
C GLY A 22 14.80 -20.55 -5.88
N ARG A 23 13.75 -21.32 -5.53
CA ARG A 23 12.87 -22.07 -6.45
C ARG A 23 11.41 -21.70 -6.25
N ASN A 24 10.60 -21.96 -7.27
CA ASN A 24 9.16 -21.75 -7.19
C ASN A 24 8.43 -22.99 -6.65
N ARG A 25 7.14 -22.84 -6.33
CA ARG A 25 6.31 -23.90 -5.78
C ARG A 25 6.12 -25.10 -6.76
N ALA A 26 6.07 -24.84 -8.06
CA ALA A 26 5.95 -25.92 -9.06
C ALA A 26 7.18 -26.83 -9.02
N TRP A 27 8.37 -26.24 -8.91
CA TRP A 27 9.61 -27.02 -8.73
C TRP A 27 9.56 -27.84 -7.43
N LEU A 28 9.15 -27.24 -6.31
CA LEU A 28 9.05 -27.93 -5.01
C LEU A 28 8.14 -29.17 -5.09
N ILE A 29 6.99 -29.08 -5.77
CA ILE A 29 6.05 -30.19 -5.92
C ILE A 29 6.70 -31.39 -6.65
N THR A 30 7.55 -31.14 -7.64
CA THR A 30 8.20 -32.22 -8.43
C THR A 30 9.46 -32.78 -7.77
N HIS A 31 10.02 -32.09 -6.75
CA HIS A 31 11.27 -32.44 -6.07
C HIS A 31 11.09 -32.66 -4.55
N PHE A 32 9.86 -32.94 -4.10
CA PHE A 32 9.55 -32.99 -2.66
C PHE A 32 10.24 -34.16 -1.91
N GLN A 33 10.79 -35.14 -2.66
CA GLN A 33 11.54 -36.28 -2.11
C GLN A 33 13.05 -36.04 -2.10
N ASP A 34 13.53 -34.97 -2.70
CA ASP A 34 14.96 -34.68 -2.76
C ASP A 34 15.49 -34.30 -1.39
N ALA A 35 16.71 -34.71 -1.07
CA ALA A 35 17.36 -34.32 0.17
C ALA A 35 17.75 -32.84 0.12
N LEU A 36 17.44 -32.14 1.20
CA LEU A 36 17.85 -30.74 1.36
C LEU A 36 19.32 -30.69 1.81
N ASP A 37 20.14 -29.95 1.10
CA ASP A 37 21.53 -29.74 1.51
C ASP A 37 21.63 -28.92 2.82
N GLU A 38 22.74 -29.04 3.51
CA GLU A 38 22.95 -28.45 4.83
C GLU A 38 22.87 -26.92 4.82
N GLY A 39 23.30 -26.25 3.75
CA GLY A 39 23.24 -24.79 3.61
C GLY A 39 21.80 -24.29 3.52
N ASN A 40 21.03 -24.85 2.59
CA ASN A 40 19.61 -24.52 2.40
C ASN A 40 18.76 -24.92 3.62
N ARG A 41 19.13 -26.05 4.30
CA ARG A 41 18.47 -26.45 5.53
C ARG A 41 18.59 -25.40 6.62
N LYS A 42 19.80 -24.86 6.88
CA LYS A 42 20.03 -23.82 7.88
C LYS A 42 19.26 -22.52 7.58
N ILE A 43 19.24 -22.11 6.29
CA ILE A 43 18.47 -20.93 5.86
C ILE A 43 16.98 -21.14 6.14
N PHE A 44 16.44 -22.31 5.76
CA PHE A 44 15.06 -22.67 5.98
C PHE A 44 14.69 -22.73 7.47
N GLU A 45 15.49 -23.40 8.31
CA GLU A 45 15.27 -23.50 9.76
C GLU A 45 15.28 -22.11 10.41
N GLY A 46 16.20 -21.22 10.02
CA GLY A 46 16.23 -19.84 10.47
C GLY A 46 14.97 -19.06 10.06
N ALA A 47 14.51 -19.21 8.83
CA ALA A 47 13.29 -18.58 8.34
C ALA A 47 12.04 -19.11 9.06
N VAL A 48 11.97 -20.42 9.33
CA VAL A 48 10.89 -21.05 10.12
C VAL A 48 10.89 -20.52 11.55
N HIS A 49 12.05 -20.32 12.16
CA HIS A 49 12.18 -19.77 13.52
C HIS A 49 11.62 -18.33 13.57
N ARG A 50 12.06 -17.44 12.70
CA ARG A 50 11.53 -16.06 12.57
C ARG A 50 10.01 -16.07 12.40
N ARG A 51 9.47 -16.93 11.52
CA ARG A 51 8.03 -17.05 11.31
C ARG A 51 7.30 -17.58 12.54
N ALA A 52 7.91 -18.46 13.31
CA ALA A 52 7.35 -18.97 14.58
C ALA A 52 7.28 -17.86 15.66
N GLU A 53 8.14 -16.88 15.59
CA GLU A 53 8.10 -15.65 16.42
C GLU A 53 7.09 -14.63 15.89
N ARG A 54 6.25 -15.01 14.92
CA ARG A 54 5.18 -14.19 14.32
C ARG A 54 5.68 -13.08 13.40
N GLU A 55 6.96 -13.10 12.99
CA GLU A 55 7.43 -12.18 11.95
C GLU A 55 6.66 -12.42 10.64
N PRO A 56 6.18 -11.37 9.94
CA PRO A 56 5.46 -11.50 8.67
C PRO A 56 6.26 -12.30 7.64
N LEU A 57 5.59 -13.24 6.98
CA LEU A 57 6.20 -14.04 5.92
C LEU A 57 6.89 -13.17 4.87
N GLN A 58 6.26 -12.07 4.50
CA GLN A 58 6.74 -11.15 3.47
C GLN A 58 8.05 -10.47 3.87
N TYR A 59 8.23 -10.11 5.15
CA TYR A 59 9.49 -9.55 5.63
C TYR A 59 10.61 -10.60 5.68
N ILE A 60 10.28 -11.85 5.98
CA ILE A 60 11.24 -12.96 5.95
C ILE A 60 11.71 -13.22 4.51
N ILE A 61 10.79 -13.21 3.54
CA ILE A 61 11.07 -13.42 2.12
C ILE A 61 11.64 -12.15 1.46
N GLY A 62 11.35 -10.97 2.02
CA GLY A 62 11.77 -9.67 1.50
C GLY A 62 10.93 -9.14 0.35
N ARG A 63 9.76 -9.77 0.04
CA ARG A 63 8.91 -9.36 -1.07
C ARG A 63 7.43 -9.63 -0.86
N GLN A 64 6.59 -8.85 -1.55
CA GLN A 64 5.14 -9.00 -1.65
C GLN A 64 4.70 -8.75 -3.09
N GLU A 65 3.85 -9.62 -3.61
CA GLU A 65 3.16 -9.39 -4.87
C GLU A 65 1.99 -8.40 -4.67
N PHE A 66 1.85 -7.44 -5.59
CA PHE A 66 0.75 -6.49 -5.64
C PHE A 66 0.54 -6.05 -7.09
N TRP A 67 -0.68 -6.12 -7.59
CA TRP A 67 -1.03 -5.77 -8.98
C TRP A 67 -0.21 -6.51 -10.05
N GLY A 68 0.08 -7.79 -9.82
CA GLY A 68 0.91 -8.59 -10.72
C GLY A 68 2.40 -8.19 -10.74
N LEU A 69 2.86 -7.35 -9.81
CA LEU A 69 4.23 -6.89 -9.68
C LEU A 69 4.83 -7.34 -8.35
N ASP A 70 6.11 -7.73 -8.34
CA ASP A 70 6.85 -8.09 -7.12
C ASP A 70 7.47 -6.82 -6.49
N PHE A 71 7.09 -6.51 -5.25
CA PHE A 71 7.63 -5.38 -4.48
C PHE A 71 8.58 -5.86 -3.38
N THR A 72 9.73 -5.23 -3.27
CA THR A 72 10.59 -5.34 -2.09
C THR A 72 9.86 -4.73 -0.90
N VAL A 73 9.81 -5.47 0.21
CA VAL A 73 9.24 -5.01 1.48
C VAL A 73 10.21 -5.26 2.62
N THR A 74 10.25 -4.32 3.56
CA THR A 74 11.08 -4.35 4.76
C THR A 74 10.25 -3.84 5.94
N PRO A 75 10.69 -3.99 7.20
CA PRO A 75 9.99 -3.41 8.36
C PRO A 75 9.80 -1.89 8.33
N GLU A 76 10.35 -1.21 7.33
CA GLU A 76 10.19 0.25 7.15
C GLU A 76 8.95 0.65 6.35
N VAL A 77 8.22 -0.32 5.76
CA VAL A 77 7.01 -0.07 4.94
C VAL A 77 5.89 -1.02 5.31
N LEU A 78 4.65 -0.57 5.21
CA LEU A 78 3.47 -1.43 5.26
C LEU A 78 3.56 -2.47 4.14
N ILE A 79 3.27 -3.74 4.45
CA ILE A 79 3.15 -4.78 3.43
C ILE A 79 1.93 -4.48 2.56
N PRO A 80 2.07 -4.34 1.23
CA PRO A 80 0.93 -4.09 0.33
C PRO A 80 -0.20 -5.09 0.54
N ARG A 81 -1.44 -4.58 0.63
CA ARG A 81 -2.64 -5.40 0.86
C ARG A 81 -3.42 -5.58 -0.45
N PRO A 82 -4.00 -6.76 -0.70
CA PRO A 82 -4.83 -6.99 -1.90
C PRO A 82 -5.98 -5.99 -2.02
N GLU A 83 -6.58 -5.57 -0.91
CA GLU A 83 -7.70 -4.62 -0.90
C GLU A 83 -7.31 -3.25 -1.45
N THR A 84 -6.03 -2.87 -1.32
CA THR A 84 -5.48 -1.61 -1.85
C THR A 84 -5.49 -1.57 -3.39
N GLU A 85 -5.60 -2.71 -4.08
CA GLU A 85 -5.74 -2.78 -5.54
C GLU A 85 -7.00 -2.08 -6.05
N LEU A 86 -8.04 -1.94 -5.23
CA LEU A 86 -9.23 -1.15 -5.56
C LEU A 86 -8.91 0.33 -5.82
N ILE A 87 -7.87 0.87 -5.21
CA ILE A 87 -7.39 2.24 -5.52
C ILE A 87 -6.90 2.30 -6.97
N ILE A 88 -6.15 1.28 -7.41
CA ILE A 88 -5.65 1.22 -8.79
C ILE A 88 -6.82 1.13 -9.76
N GLU A 89 -7.77 0.21 -9.52
CA GLU A 89 -8.97 0.05 -10.37
C GLU A 89 -9.76 1.37 -10.49
N ALA A 90 -10.00 2.04 -9.35
CA ALA A 90 -10.70 3.32 -9.33
C ALA A 90 -9.94 4.41 -10.11
N ALA A 91 -8.62 4.51 -9.92
CA ALA A 91 -7.79 5.49 -10.60
C ALA A 91 -7.73 5.24 -12.12
N LEU A 92 -7.67 3.96 -12.53
CA LEU A 92 -7.70 3.59 -13.95
C LEU A 92 -9.05 3.89 -14.60
N ARG A 93 -10.16 3.63 -13.89
CA ARG A 93 -11.52 3.96 -14.36
C ARG A 93 -11.69 5.46 -14.58
N ILE A 94 -11.23 6.29 -13.63
CA ILE A 94 -11.38 7.76 -13.68
C ILE A 94 -10.40 8.37 -14.70
N GLY A 95 -9.18 7.86 -14.77
CA GLY A 95 -8.13 8.37 -15.64
C GLY A 95 -8.40 8.21 -17.15
N GLY A 96 -9.52 7.60 -17.54
CA GLY A 96 -9.95 7.46 -18.93
C GLY A 96 -9.04 6.53 -19.76
N GLU A 97 -8.80 6.88 -21.02
CA GLU A 97 -8.03 6.04 -21.94
C GLU A 97 -6.55 5.92 -21.54
N LYS A 98 -5.93 4.78 -21.89
CA LYS A 98 -4.55 4.43 -21.49
C LYS A 98 -3.50 5.48 -21.89
N GLY A 99 -3.70 6.19 -23.00
CA GLY A 99 -2.79 7.21 -23.52
C GLY A 99 -2.98 8.62 -22.94
N THR A 100 -3.93 8.83 -22.01
CA THR A 100 -4.18 10.13 -21.40
C THR A 100 -2.98 10.60 -20.58
N LEU A 101 -2.60 11.88 -20.75
CA LEU A 101 -1.59 12.53 -19.91
C LEU A 101 -2.23 12.86 -18.57
N LEU A 102 -1.75 12.23 -17.52
CA LEU A 102 -2.27 12.42 -16.16
C LEU A 102 -1.16 12.91 -15.21
N THR A 103 -1.53 13.80 -14.31
CA THR A 103 -0.75 14.14 -13.13
C THR A 103 -1.39 13.49 -11.91
N ILE A 104 -0.68 12.61 -11.26
CA ILE A 104 -1.20 11.82 -10.13
C ILE A 104 -0.33 12.09 -8.90
N ALA A 105 -0.96 12.25 -7.73
CA ALA A 105 -0.25 12.26 -6.46
C ALA A 105 -0.62 11.02 -5.63
N ASP A 106 0.40 10.35 -5.06
CA ASP A 106 0.26 9.23 -4.13
C ASP A 106 0.79 9.67 -2.75
N LEU A 107 -0.11 9.86 -1.80
CA LEU A 107 0.22 10.27 -0.43
C LEU A 107 0.34 9.04 0.46
N CYS A 108 1.28 9.07 1.41
CA CYS A 108 1.61 7.92 2.26
C CYS A 108 2.03 6.71 1.40
N THR A 109 2.95 6.93 0.46
CA THR A 109 3.27 5.97 -0.61
C THR A 109 3.88 4.65 -0.11
N GLY A 110 4.47 4.62 1.09
CA GLY A 110 5.07 3.43 1.69
C GLY A 110 6.11 2.75 0.78
N SER A 111 5.83 1.53 0.34
CA SER A 111 6.67 0.77 -0.60
C SER A 111 6.63 1.31 -2.03
N GLY A 112 5.78 2.29 -2.31
CA GLY A 112 5.54 2.82 -3.65
C GLY A 112 4.56 1.98 -4.49
N CYS A 113 3.90 0.98 -3.92
CA CYS A 113 3.11 0.01 -4.68
C CYS A 113 2.00 0.64 -5.51
N ILE A 114 1.28 1.66 -4.98
CA ILE A 114 0.24 2.37 -5.73
C ILE A 114 0.85 3.19 -6.86
N ALA A 115 1.81 4.08 -6.55
CA ALA A 115 2.44 4.95 -7.54
C ALA A 115 3.09 4.15 -8.68
N ILE A 116 3.79 3.06 -8.36
CA ILE A 116 4.50 2.23 -9.33
C ILE A 116 3.51 1.48 -10.22
N SER A 117 2.46 0.87 -9.64
CA SER A 117 1.43 0.18 -10.41
C SER A 117 0.72 1.14 -11.37
N LEU A 118 0.35 2.35 -10.91
CA LEU A 118 -0.24 3.37 -11.78
C LEU A 118 0.72 3.83 -12.87
N ALA A 119 2.02 3.97 -12.57
CA ALA A 119 3.03 4.31 -13.56
C ALA A 119 3.19 3.20 -14.62
N ARG A 120 3.04 1.94 -14.26
CA ARG A 120 3.08 0.81 -15.20
C ARG A 120 1.85 0.77 -16.11
N GLU A 121 0.68 1.04 -15.55
CA GLU A 121 -0.59 1.05 -16.30
C GLU A 121 -0.75 2.29 -17.19
N ARG A 122 -0.18 3.44 -16.79
CA ARG A 122 -0.32 4.75 -17.44
C ARG A 122 1.05 5.28 -17.89
N GLU A 123 1.50 4.91 -19.09
CA GLU A 123 2.83 5.23 -19.61
C GLU A 123 3.11 6.73 -19.71
N ARG A 124 2.07 7.56 -19.86
CA ARG A 124 2.16 9.02 -19.96
C ARG A 124 1.88 9.75 -18.65
N ALA A 125 1.60 9.03 -17.56
CA ALA A 125 1.38 9.66 -16.27
C ALA A 125 2.70 10.18 -15.67
N GLN A 126 2.61 11.35 -15.03
CA GLN A 126 3.61 11.89 -14.13
C GLN A 126 3.10 11.74 -12.70
N LEU A 127 3.92 11.17 -11.84
CA LEU A 127 3.53 10.87 -10.47
C LEU A 127 4.39 11.63 -9.46
N PHE A 128 3.74 12.08 -8.41
CA PHE A 128 4.32 12.72 -7.23
C PHE A 128 3.97 11.84 -6.04
N ALA A 129 4.96 11.21 -5.42
CA ALA A 129 4.75 10.31 -4.29
C ALA A 129 5.34 10.94 -3.02
N THR A 130 4.55 11.02 -1.97
CA THR A 130 4.99 11.59 -0.68
C THR A 130 4.91 10.56 0.43
N ASP A 131 5.86 10.60 1.34
CA ASP A 131 5.83 9.85 2.59
C ASP A 131 6.59 10.63 3.67
N ILE A 132 6.14 10.53 4.91
CA ILE A 132 6.82 11.15 6.06
C ILE A 132 8.09 10.39 6.44
N SER A 133 8.21 9.11 6.05
CA SER A 133 9.33 8.24 6.33
C SER A 133 10.37 8.27 5.21
N ALA A 134 11.52 8.89 5.46
CA ALA A 134 12.68 8.81 4.55
C ALA A 134 13.07 7.36 4.23
N LYS A 135 12.93 6.46 5.19
CA LYS A 135 13.26 5.03 5.03
C LYS A 135 12.27 4.31 4.09
N ALA A 136 10.97 4.60 4.21
CA ALA A 136 9.97 4.11 3.27
C ALA A 136 10.28 4.57 1.84
N LEU A 137 10.67 5.83 1.67
CA LEU A 137 11.05 6.37 0.37
C LEU A 137 12.30 5.73 -0.24
N VAL A 138 13.23 5.21 0.58
CA VAL A 138 14.35 4.40 0.06
C VAL A 138 13.82 3.14 -0.59
N VAL A 139 12.92 2.40 0.07
CA VAL A 139 12.28 1.20 -0.46
C VAL A 139 11.47 1.51 -1.72
N ALA A 140 10.66 2.57 -1.69
CA ALA A 140 9.86 2.99 -2.84
C ALA A 140 10.71 3.33 -4.08
N ARG A 141 11.84 4.03 -3.90
CA ARG A 141 12.78 4.33 -5.00
C ARG A 141 13.45 3.08 -5.56
N GLU A 142 13.79 2.11 -4.72
CA GLU A 142 14.33 0.83 -5.16
C GLU A 142 13.30 0.05 -5.98
N ASN A 143 12.07 -0.04 -5.50
CA ASN A 143 10.97 -0.65 -6.23
C ASN A 143 10.71 0.07 -7.58
N ALA A 144 10.72 1.40 -7.61
CA ALA A 144 10.54 2.13 -8.85
C ALA A 144 11.66 1.87 -9.88
N ARG A 145 12.91 1.66 -9.44
CA ARG A 145 14.02 1.24 -10.30
C ARG A 145 13.82 -0.17 -10.83
N SER A 146 13.46 -1.11 -9.96
CA SER A 146 13.23 -2.52 -10.32
C SER A 146 12.13 -2.66 -11.37
N HIS A 147 11.11 -1.80 -11.32
CA HIS A 147 10.01 -1.77 -12.29
C HIS A 147 10.21 -0.81 -13.47
N ALA A 148 11.39 -0.19 -13.60
CA ALA A 148 11.77 0.71 -14.70
C ALA A 148 10.82 1.93 -14.86
N VAL A 149 10.29 2.48 -13.75
CA VAL A 149 9.40 3.64 -13.77
C VAL A 149 9.95 4.88 -13.05
N SER A 150 11.18 4.83 -12.55
CA SER A 150 11.81 5.90 -11.75
C SER A 150 11.78 7.28 -12.43
N ALA A 151 11.88 7.34 -13.77
CA ALA A 151 11.87 8.61 -14.51
C ALA A 151 10.51 9.33 -14.48
N ARG A 152 9.45 8.63 -14.10
CA ARG A 152 8.06 9.15 -14.10
C ARG A 152 7.48 9.38 -12.71
N ILE A 153 8.22 8.99 -11.66
CA ILE A 153 7.79 9.15 -10.27
C ILE A 153 8.80 10.04 -9.54
N ARG A 154 8.33 11.15 -8.99
CA ARG A 154 9.11 12.01 -8.11
C ARG A 154 8.72 11.75 -6.66
N PHE A 155 9.70 11.37 -5.84
CA PHE A 155 9.50 11.03 -4.43
C PHE A 155 9.95 12.17 -3.52
N PHE A 156 9.08 12.56 -2.58
CA PHE A 156 9.30 13.64 -1.63
C PHE A 156 9.08 13.18 -0.21
N GLU A 157 10.02 13.52 0.67
CA GLU A 157 9.85 13.34 2.10
C GLU A 157 9.05 14.51 2.68
N GLY A 158 8.02 14.18 3.46
CA GLY A 158 7.22 15.17 4.18
C GLY A 158 5.82 14.71 4.50
N ASP A 159 5.13 15.53 5.28
CA ASP A 159 3.79 15.26 5.77
C ASP A 159 2.75 15.64 4.71
N LEU A 160 2.08 14.62 4.16
CA LEU A 160 1.01 14.72 3.15
C LEU A 160 1.36 15.65 1.99
N PHE A 161 0.71 16.80 1.90
CA PHE A 161 0.87 17.79 0.82
C PHE A 161 2.02 18.77 1.04
N ALA A 162 2.59 18.85 2.24
CA ALA A 162 3.59 19.85 2.57
C ALA A 162 4.72 19.97 1.53
N PRO A 163 5.38 18.86 1.09
CA PRO A 163 6.44 18.96 0.09
C PRO A 163 5.93 19.31 -1.31
N LEU A 164 4.65 19.08 -1.59
CA LEU A 164 4.02 19.43 -2.87
C LEU A 164 3.65 20.91 -2.95
N GLY A 165 3.47 21.57 -1.80
CA GLY A 165 3.14 22.97 -1.71
C GLY A 165 4.20 23.90 -2.28
N GLU A 166 5.46 23.46 -2.32
CA GLU A 166 6.60 24.19 -2.90
C GLU A 166 6.69 24.05 -4.41
N LEU A 167 5.90 23.17 -5.01
CA LEU A 167 5.87 22.90 -6.44
C LEU A 167 4.73 23.67 -7.11
N ASP A 168 4.94 24.07 -8.37
CA ASP A 168 3.89 24.70 -9.20
C ASP A 168 2.88 23.64 -9.72
N ILE A 169 2.20 22.95 -8.79
CA ILE A 169 1.23 21.86 -9.10
C ILE A 169 -0.13 22.05 -8.42
N ARG A 170 -0.35 23.16 -7.70
CA ARG A 170 -1.66 23.49 -7.16
C ARG A 170 -2.68 23.66 -8.28
N GLY A 171 -3.85 23.01 -8.13
CA GLY A 171 -4.89 22.99 -9.16
C GLY A 171 -4.52 22.25 -10.46
N ARG A 172 -3.46 21.41 -10.45
CA ARG A 172 -2.96 20.72 -11.66
C ARG A 172 -2.96 19.19 -11.56
N ILE A 173 -3.36 18.63 -10.42
CA ILE A 173 -3.40 17.18 -10.20
C ILE A 173 -4.75 16.64 -10.67
N ASP A 174 -4.72 15.62 -11.52
CA ASP A 174 -5.92 14.95 -12.02
C ASP A 174 -6.49 13.99 -10.99
N ILE A 175 -5.62 13.22 -10.32
CA ILE A 175 -6.01 12.18 -9.37
C ILE A 175 -5.07 12.22 -8.17
N ILE A 176 -5.62 12.26 -6.97
CA ILE A 176 -4.90 12.03 -5.72
C ILE A 176 -5.34 10.68 -5.18
N VAL A 177 -4.38 9.81 -4.86
CA VAL A 177 -4.60 8.51 -4.25
C VAL A 177 -3.89 8.44 -2.91
N SER A 178 -4.42 7.66 -1.97
CA SER A 178 -3.71 7.34 -0.72
C SER A 178 -4.28 6.10 -0.06
N ASN A 179 -3.39 5.27 0.50
CA ASN A 179 -3.70 4.36 1.58
C ASN A 179 -3.07 4.93 2.87
N PRO A 180 -3.74 5.88 3.56
CA PRO A 180 -3.20 6.51 4.75
C PRO A 180 -3.40 5.61 5.98
N PRO A 181 -2.69 5.84 7.08
CA PRO A 181 -3.05 5.25 8.37
C PRO A 181 -4.52 5.54 8.71
N TYR A 182 -5.23 4.50 9.19
CA TYR A 182 -6.67 4.62 9.50
C TYR A 182 -7.09 3.83 10.76
N ILE A 183 -6.15 3.27 11.52
CA ILE A 183 -6.46 2.50 12.73
C ILE A 183 -6.56 3.46 13.92
N PRO A 184 -7.66 3.42 14.70
CA PRO A 184 -7.75 4.13 15.97
C PRO A 184 -6.64 3.69 16.93
N SER A 185 -6.04 4.63 17.66
CA SER A 185 -4.94 4.32 18.58
C SER A 185 -5.32 3.34 19.70
N GLY A 186 -6.60 3.27 20.05
CA GLY A 186 -7.13 2.30 21.02
C GLY A 186 -7.18 0.86 20.50
N ASP A 187 -7.16 0.65 19.19
CA ASP A 187 -7.37 -0.66 18.56
C ASP A 187 -6.07 -1.41 18.24
N LEU A 188 -4.91 -0.79 18.50
CA LEU A 188 -3.59 -1.40 18.25
C LEU A 188 -3.46 -2.79 18.90
N GLY A 189 -3.94 -2.95 20.11
CA GLY A 189 -3.89 -4.22 20.84
C GLY A 189 -4.72 -5.35 20.25
N ALA A 190 -5.71 -5.03 19.41
CA ALA A 190 -6.59 -6.01 18.76
C ALA A 190 -6.00 -6.53 17.42
N LEU A 191 -4.95 -5.92 16.92
CA LEU A 191 -4.30 -6.33 15.67
C LEU A 191 -3.60 -7.68 15.81
N GLN A 192 -3.48 -8.39 14.69
CA GLN A 192 -2.67 -9.60 14.64
C GLN A 192 -1.22 -9.29 15.04
N PRO A 193 -0.52 -10.19 15.76
CA PRO A 193 0.85 -9.96 16.20
C PRO A 193 1.80 -9.57 15.05
N GLU A 194 1.63 -10.16 13.87
CA GLU A 194 2.40 -9.85 12.68
C GLU A 194 2.34 -8.36 12.31
N VAL A 195 1.16 -7.77 12.42
CA VAL A 195 0.93 -6.35 12.10
C VAL A 195 1.37 -5.47 13.27
N ARG A 196 0.89 -5.78 14.47
CA ARG A 196 1.11 -4.98 15.67
C ARG A 196 2.58 -4.83 16.04
N ASP A 197 3.35 -5.93 15.96
CA ASP A 197 4.68 -6.02 16.54
C ASP A 197 5.79 -5.80 15.50
N TYR A 198 5.48 -5.88 14.20
CA TYR A 198 6.47 -5.85 13.13
C TYR A 198 6.26 -4.75 12.09
N GLU A 199 5.03 -4.36 11.80
CA GLU A 199 4.79 -3.31 10.81
C GLU A 199 4.93 -1.92 11.43
N PRO A 200 5.35 -0.89 10.66
CA PRO A 200 5.64 0.43 11.24
C PRO A 200 4.37 1.08 11.79
N GLY A 201 4.34 1.39 13.09
CA GLY A 201 3.16 1.96 13.75
C GLY A 201 2.65 3.24 13.13
N MET A 202 3.55 4.06 12.54
CA MET A 202 3.17 5.28 11.82
C MET A 202 2.38 5.02 10.53
N ALA A 203 2.50 3.81 9.95
CA ALA A 203 1.71 3.42 8.78
C ALA A 203 0.34 2.82 9.16
N LEU A 204 0.09 2.61 10.46
CA LEU A 204 -1.11 1.98 10.97
C LEU A 204 -2.04 2.98 11.68
N ILE A 205 -1.49 3.79 12.60
CA ILE A 205 -2.26 4.58 13.56
C ILE A 205 -2.49 5.99 13.03
N ALA A 206 -3.77 6.37 12.91
CA ALA A 206 -4.16 7.70 12.44
C ALA A 206 -4.42 8.70 13.57
N GLY A 207 -4.76 8.22 14.76
CA GLY A 207 -5.16 9.04 15.91
C GLY A 207 -6.27 8.36 16.72
N PRO A 208 -6.92 9.06 17.65
CA PRO A 208 -7.98 8.50 18.49
C PRO A 208 -9.18 7.93 17.74
N GLU A 209 -9.63 8.59 16.68
CA GLU A 209 -10.82 8.21 15.90
C GLU A 209 -10.49 7.35 14.68
N GLY A 210 -9.21 7.34 14.25
CA GLY A 210 -8.75 6.61 13.07
C GLY A 210 -9.07 7.29 11.73
N THR A 211 -9.64 8.49 11.73
CA THR A 211 -10.00 9.25 10.52
C THR A 211 -9.22 10.57 10.39
N GLU A 212 -8.31 10.84 11.29
CA GLU A 212 -7.61 12.13 11.38
C GLU A 212 -6.79 12.43 10.13
N ILE A 213 -6.08 11.43 9.60
CA ILE A 213 -5.24 11.61 8.42
C ILE A 213 -6.11 11.78 7.18
N GLN A 214 -7.14 10.94 7.00
CA GLN A 214 -8.08 11.09 5.90
C GLN A 214 -8.78 12.45 5.93
N LYS A 215 -9.18 12.93 7.12
CA LYS A 215 -9.80 14.26 7.28
C LYS A 215 -8.86 15.37 6.79
N ARG A 216 -7.57 15.31 7.14
CA ARG A 216 -6.58 16.27 6.64
C ARG A 216 -6.46 16.21 5.13
N ILE A 217 -6.33 15.00 4.57
CA ILE A 217 -6.23 14.80 3.11
C ILE A 217 -7.48 15.35 2.41
N ILE A 218 -8.69 15.04 2.88
CA ILE A 218 -9.95 15.52 2.29
C ILE A 218 -10.01 17.06 2.31
N ASN A 219 -9.53 17.70 3.38
CA ASN A 219 -9.58 19.16 3.50
C ASN A 219 -8.55 19.88 2.61
N GLU A 220 -7.37 19.30 2.42
CA GLU A 220 -6.27 19.92 1.68
C GLU A 220 -6.30 19.60 0.17
N ALA A 221 -6.73 18.40 -0.22
CA ALA A 221 -6.69 17.93 -1.61
C ALA A 221 -7.34 18.88 -2.64
N PRO A 222 -8.45 19.59 -2.35
CA PRO A 222 -9.05 20.53 -3.32
C PRO A 222 -8.13 21.67 -3.76
N GLU A 223 -7.08 22.00 -3.00
CA GLU A 223 -6.12 23.01 -3.40
C GLU A 223 -5.17 22.52 -4.51
N PHE A 224 -4.99 21.23 -4.61
CA PHE A 224 -4.08 20.58 -5.55
C PHE A 224 -4.81 19.96 -6.74
N LEU A 225 -6.04 19.52 -6.56
CA LEU A 225 -6.86 18.92 -7.60
C LEU A 225 -7.29 19.97 -8.65
N LYS A 226 -7.33 19.54 -9.90
CA LYS A 226 -8.04 20.25 -10.95
C LYS A 226 -9.53 20.28 -10.63
N LYS A 227 -10.26 21.15 -11.33
CA LYS A 227 -11.72 21.03 -11.44
C LYS A 227 -12.05 19.63 -11.99
N ASP A 228 -13.05 18.96 -11.43
CA ASP A 228 -13.43 17.58 -11.73
C ASP A 228 -12.33 16.54 -11.41
N GLY A 229 -11.23 16.93 -10.76
CA GLY A 229 -10.18 16.03 -10.30
C GLY A 229 -10.66 15.13 -9.16
N ALA A 230 -10.07 13.95 -9.01
CA ALA A 230 -10.53 12.91 -8.11
C ALA A 230 -9.61 12.70 -6.90
N LEU A 231 -10.20 12.50 -5.75
CA LEU A 231 -9.57 11.98 -4.54
C LEU A 231 -10.04 10.55 -4.30
N ILE A 232 -9.11 9.61 -4.11
CA ILE A 232 -9.34 8.18 -3.90
C ILE A 232 -8.60 7.77 -2.62
N LEU A 233 -9.32 7.34 -1.60
CA LEU A 233 -8.74 6.99 -0.30
C LEU A 233 -9.16 5.59 0.14
N GLU A 234 -8.20 4.81 0.64
CA GLU A 234 -8.51 3.62 1.42
C GLU A 234 -9.04 4.01 2.80
N MET A 235 -9.90 3.15 3.36
CA MET A 235 -10.51 3.34 4.69
C MET A 235 -10.63 2.02 5.44
N GLY A 236 -10.66 2.14 6.75
CA GLY A 236 -10.94 1.01 7.65
C GLY A 236 -12.40 0.60 7.64
N LEU A 237 -12.65 -0.61 8.10
CA LEU A 237 -14.01 -1.14 8.28
C LEU A 237 -14.88 -0.19 9.12
N GLY A 238 -16.06 0.16 8.61
CA GLY A 238 -17.04 1.00 9.30
C GLY A 238 -16.78 2.52 9.25
N GLN A 239 -15.74 2.98 8.54
CA GLN A 239 -15.42 4.41 8.45
C GLN A 239 -16.19 5.17 7.36
N ALA A 240 -16.89 4.48 6.45
CA ALA A 240 -17.56 5.11 5.30
C ALA A 240 -18.51 6.25 5.68
N ALA A 241 -19.34 6.07 6.71
CA ALA A 241 -20.27 7.10 7.16
C ALA A 241 -19.56 8.35 7.70
N ALA A 242 -18.46 8.16 8.46
CA ALA A 242 -17.65 9.25 9.00
C ALA A 242 -16.97 10.02 7.87
N LEU A 243 -16.37 9.34 6.89
CA LEU A 243 -15.74 9.98 5.75
C LEU A 243 -16.76 10.72 4.87
N ALA A 244 -17.94 10.13 4.62
CA ALA A 244 -19.02 10.80 3.88
C ALA A 244 -19.46 12.11 4.56
N ALA A 245 -19.51 12.15 5.90
CA ALA A 245 -19.79 13.35 6.66
C ALA A 245 -18.67 14.40 6.49
N ILE A 246 -17.40 14.00 6.53
CA ILE A 246 -16.25 14.91 6.32
C ILE A 246 -16.28 15.52 4.90
N PHE A 247 -16.56 14.71 3.85
CA PHE A 247 -16.70 15.22 2.49
C PHE A 247 -17.86 16.22 2.37
N LYS A 248 -18.99 15.94 3.02
CA LYS A 248 -20.16 16.84 3.04
C LYS A 248 -19.86 18.15 3.74
N GLU A 249 -19.15 18.12 4.88
CA GLU A 249 -18.73 19.30 5.63
C GLU A 249 -17.77 20.17 4.82
N ASN A 250 -16.80 19.56 4.12
CA ASN A 250 -15.84 20.25 3.26
C ASN A 250 -16.54 21.01 2.11
N GLY A 251 -17.58 20.45 1.52
CA GLY A 251 -18.44 21.08 0.52
C GLY A 251 -17.85 21.30 -0.88
N LYS A 252 -16.56 21.05 -1.09
CA LYS A 252 -15.87 21.23 -2.38
C LYS A 252 -15.97 20.02 -3.32
N TYR A 253 -16.53 18.92 -2.83
CA TYR A 253 -16.69 17.67 -3.60
C TYR A 253 -18.12 17.42 -4.00
N ARG A 254 -18.31 16.59 -5.01
CA ARG A 254 -19.57 15.91 -5.30
C ARG A 254 -19.81 14.83 -4.23
N ALA A 255 -20.99 14.19 -4.26
CA ALA A 255 -21.26 13.07 -3.38
C ALA A 255 -20.21 11.95 -3.59
N PRO A 256 -19.58 11.46 -2.52
CA PRO A 256 -18.59 10.40 -2.65
C PRO A 256 -19.26 9.06 -3.04
N GLU A 257 -18.53 8.27 -3.81
CA GLU A 257 -18.80 6.87 -4.12
C GLU A 257 -18.01 5.98 -3.16
N ILE A 258 -18.63 4.94 -2.64
CA ILE A 258 -17.96 3.93 -1.80
C ILE A 258 -17.81 2.65 -2.61
N LEU A 259 -16.61 2.10 -2.64
CA LEU A 259 -16.27 0.86 -3.31
C LEU A 259 -16.02 -0.24 -2.28
N ASN A 260 -16.59 -1.42 -2.55
CA ASN A 260 -16.44 -2.60 -1.72
C ASN A 260 -15.40 -3.55 -2.31
N ASP A 261 -14.70 -4.26 -1.43
CA ASP A 261 -13.85 -5.39 -1.83
C ASP A 261 -14.69 -6.61 -2.28
N LEU A 262 -14.01 -7.67 -2.72
CA LEU A 262 -14.68 -8.91 -3.16
C LEU A 262 -15.47 -9.63 -2.05
N ALA A 263 -15.22 -9.29 -0.79
CA ALA A 263 -15.98 -9.79 0.36
C ALA A 263 -17.21 -8.91 0.68
N GLY A 264 -17.43 -7.83 -0.09
CA GLY A 264 -18.52 -6.88 0.12
C GLY A 264 -18.25 -5.87 1.25
N ILE A 265 -16.99 -5.72 1.66
CA ILE A 265 -16.57 -4.80 2.71
C ILE A 265 -16.17 -3.46 2.06
N GLU A 266 -16.69 -2.36 2.61
CA GLU A 266 -16.33 -1.00 2.20
C GLU A 266 -14.83 -0.73 2.42
N ARG A 267 -14.09 -0.38 1.36
CA ARG A 267 -12.63 -0.22 1.40
C ARG A 267 -12.11 1.08 0.82
N VAL A 268 -12.76 1.60 -0.18
CA VAL A 268 -12.27 2.79 -0.88
C VAL A 268 -13.39 3.81 -1.03
N VAL A 269 -13.08 5.06 -0.75
CA VAL A 269 -13.95 6.20 -1.04
C VAL A 269 -13.37 7.00 -2.20
N VAL A 270 -14.22 7.37 -3.14
CA VAL A 270 -13.88 8.16 -4.33
C VAL A 270 -14.73 9.42 -4.35
N ALA A 271 -14.13 10.60 -4.48
CA ALA A 271 -14.86 11.86 -4.60
C ALA A 271 -14.21 12.79 -5.63
N CYS A 272 -15.00 13.37 -6.52
CA CYS A 272 -14.51 14.37 -7.46
C CYS A 272 -14.81 15.78 -6.96
N THR A 273 -13.90 16.72 -7.22
CA THR A 273 -14.12 18.16 -6.97
C THR A 273 -15.22 18.71 -7.87
N ARG A 274 -15.84 19.84 -7.47
CA ARG A 274 -16.89 20.53 -8.23
C ARG A 274 -16.32 21.49 -9.25
#